data_c7959434b70229bfe2b8b69915f37d6c
#
_entry.id   c7959434b70229bfe2b8b69915f37d6c
#
_cell.length_a   1.000
_cell.length_b   1.000
_cell.length_c   1.000
_cell.angle_alpha   90.00
_cell.angle_beta   90.00
_cell.angle_gamma   90.00
#
_symmetry.space_group_name_H-M   'P 1'
#
loop_
_entity.id
_entity.type
_entity.pdbx_description
1 polymer ?
#
loop_
_entity_poly.entity_id
_entity_poly.type
_entity_poly.pdbx_seq_one_letter_code
_entity_poly.pdbx_strand_id
1 'polypeptide(L)'
;MLLFTTAFALSEEFRVNTLNLLITIEEKYTELHMEKAEGSTADSAPIAGGNSSGSNYFDDLEIGWMPEGFTCILNYPNETIGFENEQGQSFIIDRTDGYDSMNIDTENADKVEYISINGIDSMRVFKEEDINTIIMDTEHNIFVRVWTSAGISETVNERIAENIKYIG
;
A
#
# COMPACT_ATOMS: atom_id res chain seq x y z
N MET A 1 -22.17 -14.40 -1.43
CA MET A 1 -22.49 -13.03 -1.86
C MET A 1 -23.14 -12.16 -0.78
N LEU A 2 -22.88 -12.37 0.51
CA LEU A 2 -23.56 -11.64 1.62
C LEU A 2 -22.60 -11.11 2.70
N LEU A 3 -21.28 -11.29 2.54
CA LEU A 3 -20.30 -10.84 3.54
C LEU A 3 -19.73 -9.44 3.28
N PHE A 4 -19.83 -8.91 2.06
CA PHE A 4 -19.31 -7.58 1.71
C PHE A 4 -20.17 -6.41 2.21
N THR A 5 -21.47 -6.60 2.35
CA THR A 5 -22.39 -5.54 2.78
C THR A 5 -22.36 -5.24 4.27
N THR A 6 -21.85 -6.16 5.10
CA THR A 6 -21.80 -5.96 6.55
C THR A 6 -20.57 -5.22 7.05
N ALA A 7 -19.45 -5.24 6.33
CA ALA A 7 -18.24 -4.49 6.70
C ALA A 7 -18.42 -2.98 6.49
N PHE A 8 -19.10 -2.57 5.42
CA PHE A 8 -19.41 -1.15 5.17
C PHE A 8 -20.39 -0.52 6.16
N ALA A 9 -21.22 -1.32 6.83
CA ALA A 9 -22.22 -0.82 7.77
C ALA A 9 -21.66 -0.58 9.18
N LEU A 10 -20.49 -1.08 9.51
CA LEU A 10 -19.93 -1.07 10.86
C LEU A 10 -18.88 0.00 11.14
N SER A 11 -18.46 0.80 10.16
CA SER A 11 -17.53 1.91 10.40
C SER A 11 -18.10 3.24 9.93
N GLU A 12 -18.93 3.87 10.76
CA GLU A 12 -19.24 5.30 10.57
C GLU A 12 -17.97 6.17 10.61
N GLU A 13 -16.92 5.75 11.32
CA GLU A 13 -15.62 6.43 11.36
C GLU A 13 -14.88 6.37 10.01
N PHE A 14 -14.97 5.28 9.25
CA PHE A 14 -14.37 5.16 7.92
C PHE A 14 -14.98 6.15 6.91
N ARG A 15 -16.20 6.56 7.12
CA ARG A 15 -16.92 7.50 6.24
C ARG A 15 -16.53 8.96 6.42
N VAL A 16 -15.98 9.36 7.57
CA VAL A 16 -15.80 10.77 7.92
C VAL A 16 -14.43 11.33 7.53
N ASN A 17 -13.39 10.48 7.52
CA ASN A 17 -12.02 10.91 7.21
C ASN A 17 -11.62 10.77 5.73
N THR A 18 -12.47 10.22 4.88
CA THR A 18 -12.12 9.84 3.51
C THR A 18 -12.89 10.64 2.45
N LEU A 19 -13.11 11.92 2.64
CA LEU A 19 -13.81 12.76 1.63
C LEU A 19 -13.08 12.82 0.27
N ASN A 20 -11.81 12.39 0.21
CA ASN A 20 -10.99 12.41 -1.01
C ASN A 20 -10.59 11.02 -1.54
N LEU A 21 -11.03 9.94 -0.90
CA LEU A 21 -10.74 8.57 -1.32
C LEU A 21 -12.01 7.92 -1.87
N LEU A 22 -11.99 7.55 -3.14
CA LEU A 22 -13.03 6.75 -3.78
C LEU A 22 -12.61 5.29 -3.79
N ILE A 23 -13.47 4.44 -3.23
CA ILE A 23 -13.33 2.98 -3.29
C ILE A 23 -14.49 2.44 -4.12
N THR A 24 -14.19 1.98 -5.31
CA THR A 24 -15.17 1.33 -6.19
C THR A 24 -14.95 -0.17 -6.12
N ILE A 25 -15.93 -0.89 -5.58
CA ILE A 25 -15.90 -2.35 -5.47
C ILE A 25 -16.66 -2.93 -6.65
N GLU A 26 -15.93 -3.56 -7.55
CA GLU A 26 -16.46 -4.32 -8.67
C GLU A 26 -16.46 -5.83 -8.33
N GLU A 27 -17.12 -6.65 -9.16
CA GLU A 27 -17.21 -8.10 -8.92
C GLU A 27 -15.84 -8.78 -8.93
N LYS A 28 -14.87 -8.22 -9.64
CA LYS A 28 -13.54 -8.83 -9.88
C LYS A 28 -12.38 -8.06 -9.25
N TYR A 29 -12.53 -6.78 -9.01
CA TYR A 29 -11.46 -5.94 -8.46
C TYR A 29 -12.02 -4.82 -7.60
N THR A 30 -11.14 -4.22 -6.79
CA THR A 30 -11.41 -2.98 -6.07
C THR A 30 -10.50 -1.90 -6.63
N GLU A 31 -11.10 -0.81 -7.12
CA GLU A 31 -10.39 0.37 -7.59
C GLU A 31 -10.30 1.39 -6.45
N LEU A 32 -9.09 1.88 -6.20
CA LEU A 32 -8.78 2.95 -5.26
C LEU A 32 -8.34 4.18 -6.05
N HIS A 33 -8.90 5.34 -5.74
CA HIS A 33 -8.58 6.61 -6.37
C HIS A 33 -8.75 7.75 -5.37
N MET A 34 -7.83 8.73 -5.38
CA MET A 34 -7.96 9.94 -4.57
C MET A 34 -8.42 11.11 -5.42
N GLU A 35 -9.48 11.79 -5.00
CA GLU A 35 -9.96 12.98 -5.68
C GLU A 35 -9.08 14.18 -5.34
N LYS A 36 -8.76 14.99 -6.36
CA LYS A 36 -8.06 16.24 -6.16
C LYS A 36 -8.98 17.24 -5.45
N ALA A 37 -8.57 17.72 -4.27
CA ALA A 37 -9.30 18.77 -3.58
C ALA A 37 -9.40 20.01 -4.48
N GLU A 38 -10.62 20.56 -4.69
CA GLU A 38 -10.80 21.78 -5.46
C GLU A 38 -10.01 22.93 -4.81
N GLY A 39 -8.94 23.38 -5.48
CA GLY A 39 -8.11 24.51 -5.03
C GLY A 39 -6.64 24.17 -4.74
N SER A 40 -6.23 22.91 -4.80
CA SER A 40 -4.82 22.54 -4.64
C SER A 40 -4.08 22.66 -5.97
N THR A 41 -3.36 23.76 -6.13
CA THR A 41 -2.30 23.87 -7.16
C THR A 41 -1.02 23.29 -6.58
N ALA A 42 -0.89 21.96 -6.62
CA ALA A 42 0.39 21.32 -6.35
C ALA A 42 1.28 21.48 -7.58
N ASP A 43 2.08 22.53 -7.58
CA ASP A 43 3.22 22.67 -8.48
C ASP A 43 4.29 21.72 -7.95
N SER A 44 4.52 20.61 -8.63
CA SER A 44 5.60 19.67 -8.32
C SER A 44 6.92 20.31 -8.65
N ALA A 45 7.57 20.94 -7.67
CA ALA A 45 8.94 21.38 -7.80
C ALA A 45 9.86 20.15 -7.78
N PRO A 46 10.83 20.01 -8.70
CA PRO A 46 11.79 18.92 -8.67
C PRO A 46 12.71 19.09 -7.45
N ILE A 47 12.66 18.12 -6.55
CA ILE A 47 13.54 18.08 -5.38
C ILE A 47 14.94 17.64 -5.86
N ALA A 48 15.91 18.52 -5.68
CA ALA A 48 17.31 18.25 -6.00
C ALA A 48 17.87 17.21 -5.01
N GLY A 49 18.49 16.15 -5.57
CA GLY A 49 19.01 15.02 -4.84
C GLY A 49 19.95 15.38 -3.69
N GLY A 50 19.66 14.84 -2.51
CA GLY A 50 20.54 14.78 -1.36
C GLY A 50 21.15 13.38 -1.24
N ASN A 51 22.48 13.29 -1.30
CA ASN A 51 23.25 12.08 -1.01
C ASN A 51 23.06 11.69 0.46
N SER A 52 22.29 10.65 0.74
CA SER A 52 22.36 9.94 2.01
C SER A 52 22.66 8.47 1.76
N SER A 53 23.67 7.95 2.46
CA SER A 53 24.15 6.57 2.36
C SER A 53 23.23 5.62 3.17
N GLY A 54 22.05 5.42 2.65
CA GLY A 54 21.11 4.37 2.85
C GLY A 54 20.51 4.10 1.49
N SER A 55 20.24 2.87 1.13
CA SER A 55 19.59 2.58 -0.14
C SER A 55 18.14 3.09 -0.08
N ASN A 56 17.96 4.39 -0.33
CA ASN A 56 16.63 4.95 -0.52
C ASN A 56 16.13 4.47 -1.87
N TYR A 57 15.23 3.51 -1.86
CA TYR A 57 14.60 2.98 -3.06
C TYR A 57 13.53 3.94 -3.61
N PHE A 58 13.02 4.80 -2.73
CA PHE A 58 12.07 5.86 -3.01
C PHE A 58 12.63 7.19 -2.51
N ASP A 59 12.30 8.28 -3.18
CA ASP A 59 12.74 9.63 -2.80
C ASP A 59 11.93 10.16 -1.59
N ASP A 60 10.70 9.71 -1.46
CA ASP A 60 9.73 10.18 -0.47
C ASP A 60 9.32 9.14 0.59
N LEU A 61 9.83 7.90 0.48
CA LEU A 61 9.55 6.84 1.43
C LEU A 61 10.84 6.21 1.99
N GLU A 62 10.84 5.96 3.28
CA GLU A 62 11.85 5.16 3.98
C GLU A 62 11.29 3.78 4.32
N ILE A 63 12.06 2.72 4.03
CA ILE A 63 11.80 1.36 4.49
C ILE A 63 12.65 1.12 5.75
N GLY A 64 12.08 1.33 6.92
CA GLY A 64 12.78 1.27 8.21
C GLY A 64 13.09 -0.14 8.70
N TRP A 65 12.44 -1.18 8.15
CA TRP A 65 12.68 -2.57 8.52
C TRP A 65 12.40 -3.53 7.36
N MET A 66 13.25 -4.53 7.24
CA MET A 66 13.09 -5.66 6.33
C MET A 66 13.41 -6.96 7.06
N PRO A 67 12.75 -8.09 6.73
CA PRO A 67 13.11 -9.38 7.28
C PRO A 67 14.52 -9.80 6.85
N GLU A 68 15.22 -10.53 7.73
CA GLU A 68 16.56 -11.04 7.44
C GLU A 68 16.54 -12.07 6.30
N GLY A 69 17.63 -12.15 5.54
CA GLY A 69 17.82 -13.14 4.48
C GLY A 69 17.19 -12.76 3.13
N PHE A 70 16.55 -11.61 3.04
CA PHE A 70 16.00 -11.11 1.78
C PHE A 70 17.02 -10.24 1.03
N THR A 71 17.09 -10.41 -0.28
CA THR A 71 17.96 -9.66 -1.19
C THR A 71 17.09 -8.96 -2.24
N CYS A 72 17.48 -7.75 -2.65
CA CYS A 72 16.77 -7.01 -3.69
C CYS A 72 16.92 -7.73 -5.04
N ILE A 73 15.78 -8.06 -5.68
CA ILE A 73 15.71 -8.71 -6.99
C ILE A 73 15.09 -7.82 -8.07
N LEU A 74 14.38 -6.77 -7.66
CA LEU A 74 13.69 -5.83 -8.53
C LEU A 74 13.84 -4.44 -7.95
N ASN A 75 14.19 -3.46 -8.80
CA ASN A 75 14.26 -2.06 -8.40
C ASN A 75 13.90 -1.14 -9.57
N TYR A 76 12.68 -0.61 -9.54
CA TYR A 76 12.24 0.51 -10.38
C TYR A 76 12.14 1.73 -9.47
N PRO A 77 13.09 2.68 -9.54
CA PRO A 77 13.17 3.81 -8.63
C PRO A 77 11.84 4.58 -8.55
N ASN A 78 11.41 4.88 -7.33
CA ASN A 78 10.16 5.60 -7.01
C ASN A 78 8.84 4.90 -7.40
N GLU A 79 8.90 3.68 -7.92
CA GLU A 79 7.71 2.93 -8.32
C GLU A 79 7.60 1.59 -7.57
N THR A 80 8.59 0.71 -7.77
CA THR A 80 8.51 -0.67 -7.29
C THR A 80 9.86 -1.20 -6.83
N ILE A 81 9.88 -1.85 -5.67
CA ILE A 81 11.02 -2.64 -5.22
C ILE A 81 10.58 -4.02 -4.79
N GLY A 82 11.36 -5.05 -5.17
CA GLY A 82 11.10 -6.45 -4.83
C GLY A 82 12.30 -7.13 -4.18
N PHE A 83 12.00 -8.01 -3.25
CA PHE A 83 12.98 -8.78 -2.49
C PHE A 83 12.61 -10.26 -2.49
N GLU A 84 13.63 -11.12 -2.44
CA GLU A 84 13.46 -12.57 -2.36
C GLU A 84 14.51 -13.18 -1.41
N ASN A 85 14.12 -14.24 -0.70
CA ASN A 85 15.01 -15.02 0.13
C ASN A 85 15.42 -16.34 -0.55
N GLU A 86 16.35 -17.09 0.07
CA GLU A 86 16.84 -18.37 -0.47
C GLU A 86 15.77 -19.46 -0.58
N GLN A 87 14.63 -19.31 0.09
CA GLN A 87 13.49 -20.22 0.05
C GLN A 87 12.50 -19.89 -1.09
N GLY A 88 12.76 -18.83 -1.86
CA GLY A 88 11.90 -18.36 -2.94
C GLY A 88 10.67 -17.58 -2.44
N GLN A 89 10.63 -17.18 -1.17
CA GLN A 89 9.61 -16.28 -0.66
C GLN A 89 9.96 -14.85 -1.05
N SER A 90 8.97 -14.09 -1.51
CA SER A 90 9.19 -12.74 -2.03
C SER A 90 8.23 -11.74 -1.40
N PHE A 91 8.66 -10.50 -1.30
CA PHE A 91 7.77 -9.38 -1.08
C PHE A 91 8.08 -8.21 -2.03
N ILE A 92 7.05 -7.45 -2.35
CA ILE A 92 7.15 -6.30 -3.24
C ILE A 92 6.52 -5.09 -2.53
N ILE A 93 7.18 -3.96 -2.64
CA ILE A 93 6.65 -2.67 -2.22
C ILE A 93 6.46 -1.83 -3.48
N ASP A 94 5.21 -1.41 -3.74
CA ASP A 94 4.87 -0.49 -4.81
C ASP A 94 4.42 0.84 -4.23
N ARG A 95 4.85 1.91 -4.84
CA ARG A 95 4.38 3.27 -4.57
C ARG A 95 3.65 3.78 -5.81
N THR A 96 2.45 4.29 -5.63
CA THR A 96 1.61 4.84 -6.69
C THR A 96 1.11 6.23 -6.26
N ASP A 97 1.12 7.19 -7.16
CA ASP A 97 0.49 8.50 -6.94
C ASP A 97 -1.01 8.32 -6.70
N GLY A 98 -1.56 8.98 -5.69
CA GLY A 98 -2.97 8.81 -5.32
C GLY A 98 -3.96 9.31 -6.38
N TYR A 99 -3.52 10.16 -7.31
CA TYR A 99 -4.34 10.56 -8.46
C TYR A 99 -4.37 9.52 -9.58
N ASP A 100 -3.47 8.55 -9.55
CA ASP A 100 -3.54 7.39 -10.41
C ASP A 100 -4.40 6.32 -9.74
N SER A 101 -5.24 5.65 -10.51
CA SER A 101 -6.06 4.56 -9.97
C SER A 101 -5.20 3.35 -9.64
N MET A 102 -5.37 2.80 -8.43
CA MET A 102 -4.80 1.51 -8.06
C MET A 102 -5.88 0.44 -8.12
N ASN A 103 -5.68 -0.57 -8.95
CA ASN A 103 -6.59 -1.70 -9.07
C ASN A 103 -6.06 -2.89 -8.25
N ILE A 104 -6.86 -3.36 -7.33
CA ILE A 104 -6.56 -4.50 -6.48
C ILE A 104 -7.45 -5.68 -6.90
N ASP A 105 -6.82 -6.78 -7.29
CA ASP A 105 -7.54 -8.02 -7.61
C ASP A 105 -8.17 -8.60 -6.33
N THR A 106 -9.48 -8.44 -6.23
CA THR A 106 -10.30 -8.96 -5.13
C THR A 106 -11.21 -10.10 -5.59
N GLU A 107 -11.11 -10.52 -6.87
CA GLU A 107 -11.88 -11.66 -7.37
C GLU A 107 -11.42 -12.95 -6.64
N ASN A 108 -12.37 -13.62 -6.01
CA ASN A 108 -12.11 -14.83 -5.22
C ASN A 108 -11.12 -14.64 -4.06
N ALA A 109 -10.99 -13.42 -3.53
CA ALA A 109 -10.20 -13.20 -2.33
C ALA A 109 -10.77 -14.02 -1.16
N ASP A 110 -9.88 -14.66 -0.39
CA ASP A 110 -10.27 -15.43 0.81
C ASP A 110 -10.81 -14.50 1.89
N LYS A 111 -10.23 -13.30 2.00
CA LYS A 111 -10.60 -12.28 2.97
C LYS A 111 -10.17 -10.89 2.51
N VAL A 112 -11.00 -9.88 2.79
CA VAL A 112 -10.65 -8.46 2.65
C VAL A 112 -10.93 -7.78 3.99
N GLU A 113 -9.97 -7.04 4.50
CA GLU A 113 -10.06 -6.30 5.77
C GLU A 113 -9.72 -4.82 5.56
N TYR A 114 -10.46 -3.97 6.26
CA TYR A 114 -10.10 -2.57 6.43
C TYR A 114 -9.43 -2.42 7.80
N ILE A 115 -8.21 -1.93 7.81
CA ILE A 115 -7.34 -1.84 8.99
C ILE A 115 -6.72 -0.45 9.06
N SER A 116 -5.98 -0.18 10.12
CA SER A 116 -5.18 1.04 10.24
C SER A 116 -3.71 0.66 10.43
N ILE A 117 -2.83 1.21 9.61
CA ILE A 117 -1.37 1.09 9.72
C ILE A 117 -0.81 2.45 10.13
N ASN A 118 -0.23 2.54 11.32
CA ASN A 118 0.29 3.80 11.89
C ASN A 118 -0.74 4.95 11.93
N GLY A 119 -2.04 4.63 12.05
CA GLY A 119 -3.12 5.62 12.05
C GLY A 119 -3.60 6.02 10.65
N ILE A 120 -3.04 5.42 9.59
CA ILE A 120 -3.45 5.63 8.19
C ILE A 120 -4.42 4.52 7.78
N ASP A 121 -5.54 4.90 7.17
CA ASP A 121 -6.51 3.94 6.64
C ASP A 121 -5.86 3.01 5.63
N SER A 122 -6.13 1.73 5.74
CA SER A 122 -5.47 0.70 4.96
C SER A 122 -6.42 -0.44 4.64
N MET A 123 -6.16 -1.15 3.55
CA MET A 123 -6.88 -2.35 3.15
C MET A 123 -5.92 -3.54 3.09
N ARG A 124 -6.36 -4.71 3.57
CA ARG A 124 -5.60 -5.95 3.44
C ARG A 124 -6.44 -6.99 2.72
N VAL A 125 -5.85 -7.60 1.70
CA VAL A 125 -6.48 -8.65 0.88
C VAL A 125 -5.66 -9.92 1.01
N PHE A 126 -6.32 -11.02 1.35
CA PHE A 126 -5.76 -12.37 1.38
C PHE A 126 -6.29 -13.13 0.17
N LYS A 127 -5.39 -13.70 -0.62
CA LYS A 127 -5.73 -14.46 -1.82
C LYS A 127 -4.67 -15.52 -2.10
N GLU A 128 -5.07 -16.80 -2.15
CA GLU A 128 -4.18 -17.92 -2.50
C GLU A 128 -2.90 -17.97 -1.65
N GLU A 129 -3.01 -17.69 -0.35
CA GLU A 129 -1.92 -17.54 0.62
C GLU A 129 -1.03 -16.28 0.47
N ASP A 130 -1.24 -15.46 -0.56
CA ASP A 130 -0.60 -14.16 -0.70
C ASP A 130 -1.34 -13.11 0.14
N ILE A 131 -0.60 -12.09 0.59
CA ILE A 131 -1.16 -10.99 1.35
C ILE A 131 -0.80 -9.67 0.66
N ASN A 132 -1.82 -8.86 0.37
CA ASN A 132 -1.67 -7.49 -0.10
C ASN A 132 -2.14 -6.52 0.98
N THR A 133 -1.26 -5.70 1.51
CA THR A 133 -1.62 -4.57 2.38
C THR A 133 -1.42 -3.27 1.62
N ILE A 134 -2.48 -2.48 1.51
CA ILE A 134 -2.50 -1.20 0.81
C ILE A 134 -2.70 -0.08 1.84
N ILE A 135 -1.70 0.76 2.00
CA ILE A 135 -1.73 1.97 2.83
C ILE A 135 -2.26 3.10 1.94
N MET A 136 -3.31 3.78 2.38
CA MET A 136 -4.01 4.83 1.63
C MET A 136 -3.71 6.19 2.26
N ASP A 137 -2.50 6.71 2.03
CA ASP A 137 -2.04 7.97 2.63
C ASP A 137 -2.63 9.17 1.88
N THR A 138 -3.79 9.62 2.34
CA THR A 138 -4.50 10.75 1.76
C THR A 138 -3.86 12.11 2.09
N GLU A 139 -3.04 12.18 3.14
CA GLU A 139 -2.31 13.41 3.50
C GLU A 139 -1.21 13.71 2.48
N HIS A 140 -0.48 12.67 2.07
CA HIS A 140 0.61 12.80 1.10
C HIS A 140 0.20 12.41 -0.33
N ASN A 141 -1.07 12.02 -0.52
CA ASN A 141 -1.65 11.64 -1.81
C ASN A 141 -0.88 10.50 -2.49
N ILE A 142 -0.60 9.44 -1.73
CA ILE A 142 0.07 8.23 -2.23
C ILE A 142 -0.64 6.97 -1.76
N PHE A 143 -0.56 5.94 -2.60
CA PHE A 143 -0.83 4.55 -2.20
C PHE A 143 0.50 3.81 -2.06
N VAL A 144 0.65 3.04 -0.99
CA VAL A 144 1.77 2.12 -0.82
C VAL A 144 1.23 0.71 -0.66
N ARG A 145 1.57 -0.16 -1.59
CA ARG A 145 1.21 -1.58 -1.54
C ARG A 145 2.38 -2.41 -1.03
N VAL A 146 2.13 -3.27 -0.06
CA VAL A 146 3.05 -4.31 0.40
C VAL A 146 2.44 -5.66 0.05
N TRP A 147 2.91 -6.27 -1.05
CA TRP A 147 2.56 -7.64 -1.40
C TRP A 147 3.58 -8.62 -0.83
N THR A 148 3.10 -9.73 -0.29
CA THR A 148 3.95 -10.84 0.19
C THR A 148 3.44 -12.16 -0.37
N SER A 149 4.37 -13.01 -0.84
CA SER A 149 4.05 -14.34 -1.36
C SER A 149 3.69 -15.32 -0.24
N ALA A 150 3.10 -16.44 -0.63
CA ALA A 150 2.85 -17.59 0.22
C ALA A 150 4.06 -17.95 1.11
N GLY A 151 3.77 -18.30 2.36
CA GLY A 151 4.79 -18.66 3.35
C GLY A 151 5.38 -17.48 4.14
N ILE A 152 5.08 -16.23 3.76
CA ILE A 152 5.34 -15.06 4.58
C ILE A 152 4.11 -14.80 5.45
N SER A 153 4.30 -14.74 6.78
CA SER A 153 3.17 -14.59 7.70
C SER A 153 2.55 -13.19 7.65
N GLU A 154 1.28 -13.09 8.02
CA GLU A 154 0.57 -11.81 8.19
C GLU A 154 1.35 -10.84 9.10
N THR A 155 1.91 -11.32 10.21
CA THR A 155 2.72 -10.49 11.13
C THR A 155 3.96 -9.89 10.45
N VAL A 156 4.58 -10.62 9.52
CA VAL A 156 5.74 -10.11 8.77
C VAL A 156 5.29 -9.07 7.75
N ASN A 157 4.20 -9.33 7.00
CA ASN A 157 3.61 -8.37 6.07
C ASN A 157 3.23 -7.07 6.80
N GLU A 158 2.53 -7.15 7.93
CA GLU A 158 2.15 -6.02 8.77
C GLU A 158 3.37 -5.23 9.26
N ARG A 159 4.40 -5.93 9.76
CA ARG A 159 5.62 -5.28 10.23
C ARG A 159 6.39 -4.56 9.12
N ILE A 160 6.40 -5.09 7.87
CA ILE A 160 6.96 -4.37 6.73
C ILE A 160 6.15 -3.07 6.52
N ALA A 161 4.82 -3.18 6.44
CA ALA A 161 3.92 -2.05 6.22
C ALA A 161 4.06 -0.97 7.31
N GLU A 162 4.10 -1.35 8.59
CA GLU A 162 4.28 -0.43 9.72
C GLU A 162 5.62 0.32 9.72
N ASN A 163 6.63 -0.22 9.04
CA ASN A 163 7.97 0.38 8.96
C ASN A 163 8.22 1.12 7.64
N ILE A 164 7.21 1.35 6.83
CA ILE A 164 7.26 2.29 5.71
C ILE A 164 6.81 3.66 6.22
N LYS A 165 7.62 4.68 5.97
CA LYS A 165 7.36 6.05 6.44
C LYS A 165 7.54 7.03 5.31
N TYR A 166 6.65 8.02 5.22
CA TYR A 166 6.83 9.18 4.37
C TYR A 166 7.91 10.09 4.98
N ILE A 167 8.84 10.57 4.13
CA ILE A 167 10.00 11.40 4.51
C ILE A 167 10.17 12.64 3.61
N GLY A 168 9.26 12.83 2.64
CA GLY A 168 9.29 13.93 1.67
C GLY A 168 8.77 15.27 2.21
#